data_af8e75a4e177924d0ff41cdf3080d279
#
_entry.id   af8e75a4e177924d0ff41cdf3080d279
#
_cell.length_a   1.000
_cell.length_b   1.000
_cell.length_c   1.000
_cell.angle_alpha   90.00
_cell.angle_beta   90.00
_cell.angle_gamma   90.00
#
_symmetry.space_group_name_H-M   'P 1'
#
loop_
_entity.id
_entity.type
_entity.pdbx_description
1 polymer ?
#
loop_
_entity_poly.entity_id
_entity_poly.type
_entity_poly.pdbx_seq_one_letter_code
_entity_poly.pdbx_strand_id
1 'polypeptide(L)'
;MNKLLKRGVLLVSLIFILYLYLKQDFEQSSATLYTNGNIITLNENQPEAEAMYIVDGKIIEIGTNKELDTKELNNIKVVDLKGATVLPGFIDAHTHFSISMFLSEMHDLSGFKF
;
A
#
# COMPACT_ATOMS: atom_id res chain seq x y z
N MET A 1 34.01 29.94 26.58
CA MET A 1 33.55 29.11 25.47
C MET A 1 33.62 29.94 24.19
N ASN A 2 34.50 29.54 23.26
CA ASN A 2 34.81 30.31 22.03
C ASN A 2 33.57 30.46 21.14
N LYS A 3 33.43 31.59 20.47
CA LYS A 3 32.31 31.88 19.54
C LYS A 3 32.15 30.77 18.45
N LEU A 4 33.26 30.17 18.02
CA LEU A 4 33.28 29.04 17.07
C LEU A 4 32.61 27.81 17.67
N LEU A 5 32.89 27.47 18.92
CA LEU A 5 32.33 26.30 19.61
C LEU A 5 30.80 26.49 19.79
N LYS A 6 30.34 27.67 20.15
CA LYS A 6 28.91 27.99 20.24
C LYS A 6 28.18 27.84 18.92
N ARG A 7 28.80 28.28 17.81
CA ARG A 7 28.23 28.11 16.46
C ARG A 7 28.18 26.64 16.03
N GLY A 8 29.21 25.88 16.33
CA GLY A 8 29.24 24.43 16.05
C GLY A 8 28.14 23.67 16.79
N VAL A 9 27.99 23.94 18.10
CA VAL A 9 26.92 23.30 18.90
C VAL A 9 25.53 23.65 18.37
N LEU A 10 25.31 24.92 17.99
CA LEU A 10 24.03 25.39 17.45
C LEU A 10 23.71 24.68 16.12
N LEU A 11 24.70 24.49 15.26
CA LEU A 11 24.53 23.84 13.96
C LEU A 11 24.21 22.35 14.11
N VAL A 12 24.90 21.65 15.01
CA VAL A 12 24.62 20.24 15.33
C VAL A 12 23.23 20.07 15.95
N SER A 13 22.80 20.98 16.84
CA SER A 13 21.45 20.91 17.42
C SER A 13 20.35 21.14 16.38
N LEU A 14 20.55 22.05 15.42
CA LEU A 14 19.62 22.27 14.32
C LEU A 14 19.50 21.06 13.39
N ILE A 15 20.62 20.43 13.05
CA ILE A 15 20.64 19.20 12.24
C ILE A 15 19.94 18.06 12.99
N PHE A 16 20.15 17.94 14.29
CA PHE A 16 19.50 16.93 15.10
C PHE A 16 17.98 17.15 15.22
N ILE A 17 17.54 18.40 15.40
CA ILE A 17 16.12 18.75 15.41
C ILE A 17 15.48 18.46 14.06
N LEU A 18 16.14 18.83 12.95
CA LEU A 18 15.68 18.54 11.59
C LEU A 18 15.59 17.01 11.35
N TYR A 19 16.57 16.25 11.81
CA TYR A 19 16.56 14.78 11.75
C TYR A 19 15.37 14.18 12.51
N LEU A 20 15.09 14.68 13.72
CA LEU A 20 13.94 14.22 14.51
C LEU A 20 12.61 14.57 13.82
N TYR A 21 12.52 15.75 13.24
CA TYR A 21 11.33 16.21 12.50
C TYR A 21 11.08 15.32 11.28
N LEU A 22 12.10 15.09 10.45
CA LEU A 22 12.00 14.21 9.27
C LEU A 22 11.71 12.73 9.66
N LYS A 23 12.24 12.27 10.78
CA LYS A 23 11.96 10.92 11.28
C LYS A 23 10.50 10.75 11.70
N GLN A 24 9.90 11.79 12.30
CA GLN A 24 8.50 11.75 12.74
C GLN A 24 7.53 11.56 11.58
N ASP A 25 7.78 12.21 10.43
CA ASP A 25 6.96 12.04 9.22
C ASP A 25 7.13 10.64 8.60
N PHE A 26 8.28 9.98 8.83
CA PHE A 26 8.59 8.67 8.27
C PHE A 26 8.00 7.50 9.08
N GLU A 27 7.69 7.71 10.37
CA GLU A 27 7.09 6.71 11.27
C GLU A 27 5.56 6.82 11.36
N GLN A 28 4.94 7.72 10.57
CA GLN A 28 3.49 7.81 10.57
C GLN A 28 2.90 6.57 9.91
N SER A 29 2.37 5.66 10.72
CA SER A 29 1.68 4.44 10.29
C SER A 29 0.63 4.78 9.22
N SER A 30 0.77 4.20 8.05
CA SER A 30 -0.18 4.41 6.96
C SER A 30 -1.33 3.41 7.08
N ALA A 31 -2.39 3.81 7.78
CA ALA A 31 -3.60 3.01 7.90
C ALA A 31 -4.61 3.38 6.79
N THR A 32 -5.10 2.40 6.07
CA THR A 32 -6.12 2.58 5.04
C THR A 32 -7.22 1.54 5.18
N LEU A 33 -8.45 1.99 5.21
CA LEU A 33 -9.64 1.15 5.13
C LEU A 33 -10.24 1.25 3.73
N TYR A 34 -10.33 0.12 3.05
CA TYR A 34 -11.08 -0.03 1.81
C TYR A 34 -12.47 -0.53 2.14
N THR A 35 -13.53 0.08 1.55
CA THR A 35 -14.93 -0.25 1.80
C THR A 35 -15.68 -0.45 0.49
N ASN A 36 -16.87 -1.06 0.57
CA ASN A 36 -17.77 -1.23 -0.57
C ASN A 36 -17.13 -1.94 -1.76
N GLY A 37 -16.25 -2.93 -1.49
CA GLY A 37 -15.63 -3.77 -2.51
C GLY A 37 -16.30 -5.12 -2.69
N ASN A 38 -15.95 -5.80 -3.77
CA ASN A 38 -16.15 -7.23 -3.95
C ASN A 38 -14.78 -7.90 -3.82
N ILE A 39 -14.39 -8.28 -2.61
CA ILE A 39 -13.05 -8.77 -2.29
C ILE A 39 -13.06 -10.28 -2.31
N ILE A 40 -12.40 -10.89 -3.28
CA ILE A 40 -12.23 -12.34 -3.40
C ILE A 40 -10.96 -12.74 -2.67
N THR A 41 -11.10 -13.48 -1.57
CA THR A 41 -9.98 -13.75 -0.65
C THR A 41 -9.20 -15.00 -0.99
N LEU A 42 -9.77 -15.93 -1.75
CA LEU A 42 -9.29 -17.30 -1.98
C LEU A 42 -9.16 -18.13 -0.70
N ASN A 43 -9.79 -17.68 0.40
CA ASN A 43 -9.86 -18.43 1.65
C ASN A 43 -11.19 -19.21 1.70
N GLU A 44 -11.12 -20.52 1.81
CA GLU A 44 -12.32 -21.39 1.81
C GLU A 44 -13.30 -21.07 2.96
N ASN A 45 -12.80 -20.57 4.11
CA ASN A 45 -13.64 -20.24 5.25
C ASN A 45 -14.29 -18.84 5.15
N GLN A 46 -13.75 -17.98 4.30
CA GLN A 46 -14.24 -16.63 4.07
C GLN A 46 -13.93 -16.22 2.63
N PRO A 47 -14.64 -16.78 1.63
CA PRO A 47 -14.28 -16.61 0.21
C PRO A 47 -14.47 -15.18 -0.30
N GLU A 48 -15.36 -14.41 0.32
CA GLU A 48 -15.70 -13.05 -0.08
C GLU A 48 -15.70 -12.11 1.12
N ALA A 49 -15.43 -10.84 0.85
CA ALA A 49 -15.50 -9.74 1.82
C ALA A 49 -15.88 -8.44 1.12
N GLU A 50 -16.30 -7.42 1.90
CA GLU A 50 -16.71 -6.11 1.40
C GLU A 50 -15.70 -5.01 1.76
N ALA A 51 -14.91 -5.24 2.81
CA ALA A 51 -13.98 -4.27 3.35
C ALA A 51 -12.65 -4.92 3.74
N MET A 52 -11.58 -4.11 3.69
CA MET A 52 -10.22 -4.54 4.02
C MET A 52 -9.47 -3.41 4.71
N TYR A 53 -8.89 -3.72 5.88
CA TYR A 53 -8.08 -2.80 6.65
C TYR A 53 -6.60 -3.12 6.50
N ILE A 54 -5.82 -2.13 6.05
CA ILE A 54 -4.40 -2.25 5.78
C ILE A 54 -3.63 -1.27 6.66
N VAL A 55 -2.57 -1.74 7.31
CA VAL A 55 -1.63 -0.92 8.06
C VAL A 55 -0.21 -1.24 7.59
N ASP A 56 0.54 -0.21 7.21
CA ASP A 56 1.93 -0.33 6.76
C ASP A 56 2.13 -1.40 5.67
N GLY A 57 1.19 -1.42 4.70
CA GLY A 57 1.22 -2.35 3.57
C GLY A 57 0.83 -3.78 3.90
N LYS A 58 0.36 -4.06 5.12
CA LYS A 58 -0.11 -5.39 5.54
C LYS A 58 -1.61 -5.38 5.77
N ILE A 59 -2.28 -6.41 5.26
CA ILE A 59 -3.69 -6.66 5.55
C ILE A 59 -3.80 -7.11 7.01
N ILE A 60 -4.51 -6.33 7.82
CA ILE A 60 -4.73 -6.62 9.24
C ILE A 60 -6.05 -7.33 9.43
N GLU A 61 -7.09 -6.91 8.69
CA GLU A 61 -8.43 -7.45 8.82
C GLU A 61 -9.18 -7.38 7.49
N ILE A 62 -10.04 -8.38 7.22
CA ILE A 62 -10.95 -8.43 6.08
C ILE A 62 -12.31 -8.86 6.61
N GLY A 63 -13.40 -8.26 6.11
CA GLY A 63 -14.75 -8.61 6.54
C GLY A 63 -15.80 -7.82 5.79
N THR A 64 -16.98 -7.73 6.39
CA THR A 64 -18.06 -6.89 5.89
C THR A 64 -17.81 -5.42 6.22
N ASN A 65 -18.45 -4.51 5.49
CA ASN A 65 -18.41 -3.07 5.81
C ASN A 65 -18.84 -2.79 7.27
N LYS A 66 -19.81 -3.55 7.77
CA LYS A 66 -20.33 -3.39 9.14
C LYS A 66 -19.33 -3.83 10.21
N GLU A 67 -18.59 -4.90 9.95
CA GLU A 67 -17.56 -5.41 10.88
C GLU A 67 -16.38 -4.45 10.99
N LEU A 68 -15.99 -3.85 9.87
CA LEU A 68 -14.90 -2.89 9.80
C LEU A 68 -15.36 -1.43 9.90
N ASP A 69 -16.57 -1.15 10.39
CA ASP A 69 -17.06 0.22 10.62
C ASP A 69 -16.19 0.91 11.68
N THR A 70 -15.29 1.74 11.20
CA THR A 70 -14.20 2.33 11.98
C THR A 70 -14.54 3.72 12.50
N LYS A 71 -15.79 4.00 12.86
CA LYS A 71 -16.18 5.29 13.41
C LYS A 71 -15.35 5.74 14.62
N GLU A 72 -14.68 4.78 15.27
CA GLU A 72 -13.77 5.03 16.39
C GLU A 72 -12.30 5.14 15.99
N LEU A 73 -11.92 4.85 14.75
CA LEU A 73 -10.54 4.93 14.28
C LEU A 73 -10.21 6.37 13.82
N ASN A 74 -9.59 7.12 14.69
CA ASN A 74 -9.06 8.44 14.36
C ASN A 74 -7.86 8.31 13.40
N ASN A 75 -7.84 9.13 12.36
CA ASN A 75 -6.67 9.32 11.49
C ASN A 75 -6.36 8.20 10.48
N ILE A 76 -7.39 7.51 9.95
CA ILE A 76 -7.21 6.56 8.84
C ILE A 76 -7.69 7.14 7.51
N LYS A 77 -7.08 6.69 6.42
CA LYS A 77 -7.57 6.95 5.07
C LYS A 77 -8.69 5.97 4.73
N VAL A 78 -9.85 6.46 4.35
CA VAL A 78 -10.95 5.62 3.86
C VAL A 78 -11.04 5.73 2.34
N VAL A 79 -11.12 4.59 1.66
CA VAL A 79 -11.23 4.47 0.21
C VAL A 79 -12.49 3.67 -0.14
N ASP A 80 -13.46 4.31 -0.76
CA ASP A 80 -14.65 3.65 -1.27
C ASP A 80 -14.34 2.99 -2.62
N LEU A 81 -14.45 1.68 -2.68
CA LEU A 81 -14.20 0.87 -3.88
C LEU A 81 -15.37 0.88 -4.87
N LYS A 82 -16.55 1.35 -4.47
CA LYS A 82 -17.74 1.49 -5.32
C LYS A 82 -18.12 0.21 -6.07
N GLY A 83 -17.99 -0.93 -5.41
CA GLY A 83 -18.28 -2.24 -5.98
C GLY A 83 -17.15 -2.84 -6.85
N ALA A 84 -15.98 -2.20 -6.92
CA ALA A 84 -14.85 -2.76 -7.66
C ALA A 84 -14.41 -4.09 -7.05
N THR A 85 -14.00 -5.01 -7.94
CA THR A 85 -13.47 -6.31 -7.52
C THR A 85 -11.99 -6.21 -7.15
N VAL A 86 -11.65 -6.77 -6.00
CA VAL A 86 -10.27 -6.90 -5.51
C VAL A 86 -9.89 -8.37 -5.48
N LEU A 87 -8.73 -8.68 -6.03
CA LEU A 87 -8.19 -10.04 -6.12
C LEU A 87 -6.77 -10.05 -5.52
N PRO A 88 -6.32 -11.17 -4.96
CA PRO A 88 -4.90 -11.37 -4.71
C PRO A 88 -4.08 -11.21 -5.98
N GLY A 89 -2.85 -10.70 -5.85
CA GLY A 89 -1.95 -10.56 -7.00
C GLY A 89 -1.67 -11.91 -7.65
N PHE A 90 -1.63 -11.93 -8.97
CA PHE A 90 -1.32 -13.15 -9.70
C PHE A 90 0.18 -13.49 -9.59
N ILE A 91 0.47 -14.77 -9.37
CA ILE A 91 1.82 -15.32 -9.39
C ILE A 91 1.91 -16.22 -10.62
N ASP A 92 2.68 -15.79 -11.62
CA ASP A 92 2.98 -16.63 -12.76
C ASP A 92 4.18 -17.54 -12.43
N ALA A 93 3.89 -18.81 -12.19
CA ALA A 93 4.90 -19.79 -11.83
C ALA A 93 5.74 -20.25 -13.04
N HIS A 94 5.33 -19.93 -14.27
CA HIS A 94 6.04 -20.30 -15.50
C HIS A 94 5.91 -19.20 -16.54
N THR A 95 6.91 -18.34 -16.65
CA THR A 95 6.94 -17.27 -17.66
C THR A 95 8.23 -17.29 -18.47
N HIS A 96 8.10 -17.06 -19.76
CA HIS A 96 9.19 -16.88 -20.70
C HIS A 96 9.40 -15.37 -20.94
N PHE A 97 9.76 -14.61 -19.91
CA PHE A 97 9.84 -13.16 -19.95
C PHE A 97 10.62 -12.63 -21.17
N SER A 98 11.80 -13.20 -21.44
CA SER A 98 12.66 -12.78 -22.59
C SER A 98 12.00 -13.05 -23.93
N ILE A 99 11.30 -14.17 -24.08
CA ILE A 99 10.59 -14.53 -25.33
C ILE A 99 9.37 -13.64 -25.48
N SER A 100 8.61 -13.41 -24.41
CA SER A 100 7.42 -12.54 -24.44
C SER A 100 7.79 -11.10 -24.80
N MET A 101 8.90 -10.58 -24.27
CA MET A 101 9.42 -9.26 -24.58
C MET A 101 9.83 -9.16 -26.07
N PHE A 102 10.50 -10.21 -26.59
CA PHE A 102 10.88 -10.27 -28.02
C PHE A 102 9.65 -10.33 -28.93
N LEU A 103 8.66 -11.17 -28.58
CA LEU A 103 7.44 -11.34 -29.38
C LEU A 103 6.51 -10.11 -29.33
N SER A 104 6.58 -9.27 -28.27
CA SER A 104 5.78 -8.04 -28.18
C SER A 104 6.16 -7.00 -29.24
N GLU A 105 7.38 -7.06 -29.76
CA GLU A 105 7.88 -6.20 -30.83
C GLU A 105 7.57 -6.77 -32.23
N MET A 106 7.07 -8.01 -32.33
CA MET A 106 6.73 -8.66 -33.58
C MET A 106 5.27 -8.42 -33.94
N HIS A 107 4.97 -8.40 -35.23
CA HIS A 107 3.59 -8.36 -35.70
C HIS A 107 2.84 -9.64 -35.29
N ASP A 108 1.72 -9.46 -34.61
CA ASP A 108 0.84 -10.58 -34.27
C ASP A 108 0.16 -11.13 -35.52
N LEU A 109 0.54 -12.34 -35.92
CA LEU A 109 -0.05 -13.08 -37.03
C LEU A 109 -1.10 -14.10 -36.57
N SER A 110 -1.44 -14.13 -35.25
CA SER A 110 -2.39 -15.11 -34.68
C SER A 110 -3.83 -14.95 -35.19
N GLY A 111 -4.15 -13.80 -35.78
CA GLY A 111 -5.50 -13.45 -36.19
C GLY A 111 -6.44 -13.02 -35.06
N PHE A 112 -5.98 -13.01 -33.84
CA PHE A 112 -6.73 -12.44 -32.71
C PHE A 112 -6.53 -10.91 -32.69
N LYS A 113 -7.65 -10.19 -32.68
CA LYS A 113 -7.65 -8.73 -32.45
C LYS A 113 -7.98 -8.53 -30.96
N PHE A 114 -7.07 -7.95 -30.22
CA PHE A 114 -7.28 -7.48 -28.85
C PHE A 114 -7.85 -6.07 -28.86
#